data_fc0562700f1464ff1d1c525b0a42d8e0
#
_entry.id   fc0562700f1464ff1d1c525b0a42d8e0
#
_cell.length_a   1.000
_cell.length_b   1.000
_cell.length_c   1.000
_cell.angle_alpha   90.00
_cell.angle_beta   90.00
_cell.angle_gamma   90.00
#
_symmetry.space_group_name_H-M   'P 1'
#
loop_
_entity.id
_entity.type
_entity.pdbx_description
1 polymer ?
#
loop_
_entity_poly.entity_id
_entity_poly.type
_entity_poly.pdbx_seq_one_letter_code
_entity_poly.pdbx_strand_id
1 'polypeptide(L)'
;LVEKGQNFAYIGVTDRDEAVGQQRKKGFLSVLYRNKIDISQDKIKEGTFTMDSGYEMAKELLEQDPKIDSLLCATDTMAIGAITCIKEKGLRIPEDVQVAGIGDGALGKLIDPKLTTVHFYYKTSGMEAATMLTDLIENDKGIQKEIKMSCELVERASHR
;
A
#
# COMPACT_ATOMS: atom_id res chain seq x y z
N LEU A 1 6.66 8.90 3.81
CA LEU A 1 6.09 9.81 2.79
C LEU A 1 5.80 11.21 3.38
N VAL A 2 5.07 11.31 4.48
CA VAL A 2 4.57 12.61 5.00
C VAL A 2 5.69 13.57 5.42
N GLU A 3 6.82 13.08 5.90
CA GLU A 3 7.93 13.93 6.33
C GLU A 3 8.59 14.72 5.20
N LYS A 4 8.52 14.24 3.97
CA LYS A 4 9.21 14.81 2.80
C LYS A 4 8.27 15.19 1.66
N GLY A 5 7.08 14.62 1.63
CA GLY A 5 6.10 14.89 0.58
C GLY A 5 5.28 16.15 0.84
N GLN A 6 4.78 16.74 -0.22
CA GLN A 6 3.89 17.91 -0.19
C GLN A 6 2.57 17.65 -0.93
N ASN A 7 2.63 16.86 -2.01
CA ASN A 7 1.47 16.56 -2.86
C ASN A 7 1.21 15.06 -2.92
N PHE A 8 0.23 14.63 -2.16
CA PHE A 8 -0.09 13.23 -1.95
C PHE A 8 -1.14 12.71 -2.93
N ALA A 9 -0.98 11.44 -3.33
CA ALA A 9 -1.99 10.68 -4.02
C ALA A 9 -2.08 9.25 -3.49
N TYR A 10 -3.20 8.60 -3.74
CA TYR A 10 -3.47 7.24 -3.32
C TYR A 10 -4.05 6.40 -4.45
N ILE A 11 -3.52 5.20 -4.64
CA ILE A 11 -4.08 4.20 -5.55
C ILE A 11 -4.55 3.02 -4.70
N GLY A 12 -5.85 2.81 -4.67
CA GLY A 12 -6.50 1.74 -3.92
C GLY A 12 -7.29 0.79 -4.80
N VAL A 13 -8.05 -0.05 -4.14
CA VAL A 13 -9.03 -0.95 -4.75
C VAL A 13 -10.42 -0.62 -4.24
N THR A 14 -11.43 -1.27 -4.79
CA THR A 14 -12.83 -1.02 -4.44
C THR A 14 -13.09 -1.09 -2.93
N ASP A 15 -13.90 -0.18 -2.42
CA ASP A 15 -14.34 -0.14 -1.02
C ASP A 15 -15.22 -1.36 -0.63
N ARG A 16 -15.57 -2.24 -1.58
CA ARG A 16 -16.19 -3.53 -1.27
C ARG A 16 -15.22 -4.49 -0.57
N ASP A 17 -13.92 -4.29 -0.78
CA ASP A 17 -12.87 -4.96 0.00
C ASP A 17 -12.63 -4.15 1.27
N GLU A 18 -13.07 -4.68 2.41
CA GLU A 18 -12.94 -4.00 3.69
C GLU A 18 -11.47 -3.83 4.09
N ALA A 19 -10.68 -4.89 3.99
CA ALA A 19 -9.31 -4.90 4.49
C ALA A 19 -8.35 -4.05 3.63
N VAL A 20 -8.41 -4.21 2.32
CA VAL A 20 -7.48 -3.54 1.39
C VAL A 20 -8.05 -2.23 0.88
N GLY A 21 -9.32 -2.20 0.51
CA GLY A 21 -9.98 -1.00 -0.01
C GLY A 21 -10.24 0.03 1.09
N GLN A 22 -11.04 -0.33 2.09
CA GLN A 22 -11.45 0.64 3.10
C GLN A 22 -10.37 0.92 4.14
N GLN A 23 -9.83 -0.11 4.81
CA GLN A 23 -8.98 0.10 5.98
C GLN A 23 -7.63 0.76 5.62
N ARG A 24 -7.01 0.37 4.50
CA ARG A 24 -5.75 0.99 4.06
C ARG A 24 -5.95 2.44 3.62
N LYS A 25 -7.01 2.73 2.86
CA LYS A 25 -7.39 4.10 2.49
C LYS A 25 -7.69 4.96 3.73
N LYS A 26 -8.47 4.44 4.67
CA LYS A 26 -8.77 5.13 5.94
C LYS A 26 -7.50 5.42 6.74
N GLY A 27 -6.57 4.46 6.80
CA GLY A 27 -5.26 4.65 7.44
C GLY A 27 -4.48 5.79 6.81
N PHE A 28 -4.35 5.81 5.49
CA PHE A 28 -3.70 6.88 4.74
C PHE A 28 -4.33 8.26 5.01
N LEU A 29 -5.64 8.37 4.83
CA LEU A 29 -6.37 9.62 5.05
C LEU A 29 -6.26 10.12 6.50
N SER A 30 -6.27 9.20 7.48
CA SER A 30 -6.14 9.58 8.89
C SER A 30 -4.78 10.19 9.22
N VAL A 31 -3.70 9.72 8.55
CA VAL A 31 -2.37 10.28 8.72
C VAL A 31 -2.29 11.68 8.09
N LEU A 32 -2.81 11.87 6.90
CA LEU A 32 -2.87 13.20 6.26
C LEU A 32 -3.66 14.19 7.13
N TYR A 33 -4.83 13.79 7.60
CA TYR A 33 -5.67 14.62 8.47
C TYR A 33 -4.94 15.06 9.75
N ARG A 34 -4.26 14.13 10.43
CA ARG A 34 -3.47 14.43 11.64
C ARG A 34 -2.34 15.43 11.37
N ASN A 35 -1.79 15.42 10.16
CA ASN A 35 -0.74 16.33 9.72
C ASN A 35 -1.29 17.62 9.08
N LYS A 36 -2.63 17.82 9.10
CA LYS A 36 -3.32 18.99 8.51
C LYS A 36 -3.06 19.11 7.01
N ILE A 37 -2.99 17.99 6.32
CA ILE A 37 -2.81 17.89 4.88
C ILE A 37 -4.15 17.52 4.26
N ASP A 38 -4.67 18.41 3.44
CA ASP A 38 -5.90 18.16 2.68
C ASP A 38 -5.55 17.43 1.37
N ILE A 39 -6.38 16.46 1.02
CA ILE A 39 -6.29 15.73 -0.23
C ILE A 39 -7.65 15.79 -0.94
N SER A 40 -7.64 16.20 -2.19
CA SER A 40 -8.85 16.21 -3.02
C SER A 40 -9.20 14.79 -3.51
N GLN A 41 -10.49 14.55 -3.74
CA GLN A 41 -11.00 13.22 -4.11
C GLN A 41 -10.44 12.72 -5.45
N ASP A 42 -10.11 13.59 -6.37
CA ASP A 42 -9.51 13.26 -7.68
C ASP A 42 -8.10 12.66 -7.56
N LYS A 43 -7.40 12.89 -6.44
CA LYS A 43 -6.11 12.28 -6.10
C LYS A 43 -6.20 10.89 -5.46
N ILE A 44 -7.41 10.38 -5.31
CA ILE A 44 -7.68 9.03 -4.80
C ILE A 44 -8.28 8.22 -5.94
N LYS A 45 -7.50 7.27 -6.47
CA LYS A 45 -7.93 6.42 -7.58
C LYS A 45 -8.28 5.02 -7.09
N GLU A 46 -9.29 4.44 -7.70
CA GLU A 46 -9.72 3.07 -7.47
C GLU A 46 -9.38 2.21 -8.70
N GLY A 47 -8.58 1.19 -8.48
CA GLY A 47 -8.18 0.24 -9.50
C GLY A 47 -8.44 -1.20 -9.08
N THR A 48 -7.67 -2.12 -9.67
CA THR A 48 -7.67 -3.55 -9.38
C THR A 48 -6.31 -3.99 -8.83
N PHE A 49 -6.22 -5.24 -8.36
CA PHE A 49 -4.99 -5.79 -7.74
C PHE A 49 -3.86 -6.10 -8.74
N THR A 50 -3.83 -5.44 -9.91
CA THR A 50 -2.87 -5.71 -10.98
C THR A 50 -1.82 -4.61 -11.15
N MET A 51 -0.67 -4.95 -11.74
CA MET A 51 0.34 -3.97 -12.13
C MET A 51 -0.20 -2.99 -13.17
N ASP A 52 -0.93 -3.48 -14.17
CA ASP A 52 -1.51 -2.66 -15.23
C ASP A 52 -2.44 -1.60 -14.67
N SER A 53 -3.27 -1.98 -13.67
CA SER A 53 -4.14 -1.01 -13.00
C SER A 53 -3.34 0.04 -12.21
N GLY A 54 -2.28 -0.38 -11.53
CA GLY A 54 -1.38 0.57 -10.85
C GLY A 54 -0.71 1.54 -11.81
N TYR A 55 -0.30 1.05 -12.99
CA TYR A 55 0.27 1.86 -14.06
C TYR A 55 -0.73 2.90 -14.59
N GLU A 56 -1.94 2.48 -14.99
CA GLU A 56 -2.95 3.38 -15.56
C GLU A 56 -3.42 4.43 -14.55
N MET A 57 -3.64 4.04 -13.29
CA MET A 57 -4.03 4.99 -12.24
C MET A 57 -2.92 6.01 -11.96
N ALA A 58 -1.65 5.60 -11.94
CA ALA A 58 -0.52 6.51 -11.78
C ALA A 58 -0.39 7.46 -12.98
N LYS A 59 -0.63 6.96 -14.19
CA LYS A 59 -0.63 7.77 -15.41
C LYS A 59 -1.71 8.86 -15.35
N GLU A 60 -2.94 8.51 -15.02
CA GLU A 60 -4.03 9.47 -14.85
C GLU A 60 -3.72 10.53 -13.80
N LEU A 61 -3.20 10.11 -12.63
CA LEU A 61 -2.85 11.02 -11.54
C LEU A 61 -1.80 12.04 -11.96
N LEU A 62 -0.72 11.59 -12.60
CA LEU A 62 0.38 12.47 -13.02
C LEU A 62 0.02 13.36 -14.22
N GLU A 63 -0.96 12.97 -15.05
CA GLU A 63 -1.50 13.80 -16.12
C GLU A 63 -2.45 14.87 -15.57
N GLN A 64 -3.23 14.55 -14.53
CA GLN A 64 -4.13 15.50 -13.86
C GLN A 64 -3.37 16.50 -12.99
N ASP A 65 -2.37 16.04 -12.23
CA ASP A 65 -1.54 16.89 -11.38
C ASP A 65 -0.06 16.45 -11.43
N PRO A 66 0.75 17.08 -12.30
CA PRO A 66 2.18 16.79 -12.41
C PRO A 66 3.00 17.15 -11.16
N LYS A 67 2.40 17.78 -10.16
CA LYS A 67 3.07 18.14 -8.90
C LYS A 67 2.98 17.04 -7.84
N ILE A 68 2.29 15.92 -8.11
CA ILE A 68 2.26 14.78 -7.19
C ILE A 68 3.69 14.29 -6.96
N ASP A 69 4.10 14.28 -5.70
CA ASP A 69 5.43 13.89 -5.25
C ASP A 69 5.45 12.70 -4.29
N SER A 70 4.26 12.24 -3.89
CA SER A 70 4.11 11.20 -2.87
C SER A 70 2.92 10.29 -3.18
N LEU A 71 3.20 9.03 -3.51
CA LEU A 71 2.21 8.07 -3.93
C LEU A 71 2.21 6.85 -2.99
N LEU A 72 1.07 6.59 -2.34
CA LEU A 72 0.83 5.33 -1.65
C LEU A 72 -0.08 4.45 -2.49
N CYS A 73 0.36 3.22 -2.75
CA CYS A 73 -0.46 2.18 -3.38
C CYS A 73 -0.93 1.17 -2.33
N ALA A 74 -2.18 0.76 -2.43
CA ALA A 74 -2.78 -0.21 -1.51
C ALA A 74 -2.08 -1.57 -1.51
N THR A 75 -1.37 -1.92 -2.59
CA THR A 75 -0.58 -3.15 -2.70
C THR A 75 0.76 -2.90 -3.38
N ASP A 76 1.75 -3.77 -3.12
CA ASP A 76 3.05 -3.74 -3.81
C ASP A 76 2.90 -3.96 -5.32
N THR A 77 1.95 -4.80 -5.73
CA THR A 77 1.70 -5.07 -7.16
C THR A 77 1.30 -3.80 -7.90
N MET A 78 0.39 -3.02 -7.33
CA MET A 78 -0.01 -1.72 -7.90
C MET A 78 1.14 -0.71 -7.84
N ALA A 79 1.92 -0.69 -6.75
CA ALA A 79 3.07 0.20 -6.62
C ALA A 79 4.13 -0.05 -7.69
N ILE A 80 4.37 -1.32 -8.06
CA ILE A 80 5.30 -1.69 -9.13
C ILE A 80 4.82 -1.14 -10.48
N GLY A 81 3.52 -1.26 -10.77
CA GLY A 81 2.93 -0.65 -11.96
C GLY A 81 3.09 0.87 -11.99
N ALA A 82 2.81 1.53 -10.87
CA ALA A 82 3.00 2.96 -10.72
C ALA A 82 4.47 3.39 -10.92
N ILE A 83 5.44 2.65 -10.35
CA ILE A 83 6.88 2.89 -10.54
C ILE A 83 7.25 2.79 -12.03
N THR A 84 6.71 1.81 -12.74
CA THR A 84 6.94 1.66 -14.19
C THR A 84 6.47 2.90 -14.95
N CYS A 85 5.24 3.35 -14.68
CA CYS A 85 4.68 4.56 -15.30
C CYS A 85 5.51 5.82 -15.01
N ILE A 86 5.90 6.02 -13.74
CA ILE A 86 6.71 7.17 -13.31
C ILE A 86 8.04 7.20 -14.07
N LYS A 87 8.72 6.05 -14.18
CA LYS A 87 10.00 5.94 -14.90
C LYS A 87 9.85 6.18 -16.40
N GLU A 88 8.80 5.67 -17.04
CA GLU A 88 8.51 5.90 -18.46
C GLU A 88 8.21 7.37 -18.76
N LYS A 89 7.65 8.12 -17.80
CA LYS A 89 7.49 9.57 -17.88
C LYS A 89 8.80 10.35 -17.64
N GLY A 90 9.92 9.67 -17.41
CA GLY A 90 11.23 10.27 -17.16
C GLY A 90 11.40 10.88 -15.77
N LEU A 91 10.49 10.61 -14.84
CA LEU A 91 10.57 11.06 -13.46
C LEU A 91 11.44 10.12 -12.62
N ARG A 92 12.19 10.70 -11.69
CA ARG A 92 13.09 9.96 -10.80
C ARG A 92 12.37 9.55 -9.52
N ILE A 93 12.67 8.35 -9.05
CA ILE A 93 12.17 7.82 -7.77
C ILE A 93 13.39 7.59 -6.88
N PRO A 94 13.45 8.15 -5.69
CA PRO A 94 12.39 8.91 -4.99
C PRO A 94 12.43 10.43 -5.17
N GLU A 95 13.35 10.98 -5.98
CA GLU A 95 13.68 12.42 -6.00
C GLU A 95 12.50 13.28 -6.47
N ASP A 96 11.81 12.88 -7.54
CA ASP A 96 10.68 13.61 -8.09
C ASP A 96 9.36 13.06 -7.52
N VAL A 97 9.21 11.73 -7.44
CA VAL A 97 8.04 11.06 -6.86
C VAL A 97 8.47 9.92 -5.95
N GLN A 98 8.14 9.99 -4.68
CA GLN A 98 8.33 8.87 -3.77
C GLN A 98 7.13 7.92 -3.80
N VAL A 99 7.40 6.61 -3.74
CA VAL A 99 6.37 5.56 -3.85
C VAL A 99 6.48 4.58 -2.69
N ALA A 100 5.35 4.23 -2.11
CA ALA A 100 5.27 3.14 -1.14
C ALA A 100 4.13 2.18 -1.48
N GLY A 101 4.32 0.92 -1.12
CA GLY A 101 3.34 -0.14 -1.25
C GLY A 101 2.96 -0.76 0.10
N ILE A 102 2.19 -1.83 0.07
CA ILE A 102 1.82 -2.63 1.24
C ILE A 102 1.82 -4.11 0.82
N GLY A 103 2.62 -4.96 1.51
CA GLY A 103 2.64 -6.40 1.28
C GLY A 103 3.99 -7.08 1.46
N ASP A 104 5.10 -6.38 1.22
CA ASP A 104 6.47 -6.91 1.20
C ASP A 104 6.65 -8.10 0.24
N GLY A 105 6.05 -7.99 -0.95
CA GLY A 105 6.14 -8.99 -2.01
C GLY A 105 7.57 -9.14 -2.56
N ALA A 106 7.87 -10.33 -3.10
CA ALA A 106 9.20 -10.65 -3.61
C ALA A 106 9.65 -9.71 -4.74
N LEU A 107 8.74 -9.31 -5.63
CA LEU A 107 9.05 -8.42 -6.75
C LEU A 107 9.52 -7.04 -6.30
N GLY A 108 8.94 -6.49 -5.22
CA GLY A 108 9.35 -5.19 -4.67
C GLY A 108 10.82 -5.15 -4.20
N LYS A 109 11.43 -6.31 -3.96
CA LYS A 109 12.84 -6.47 -3.58
C LYS A 109 13.78 -6.52 -4.79
N LEU A 110 13.24 -6.83 -5.97
CA LEU A 110 14.02 -7.05 -7.20
C LEU A 110 14.00 -5.86 -8.15
N ILE A 111 12.99 -4.99 -8.05
CA ILE A 111 12.90 -3.79 -8.87
C ILE A 111 13.91 -2.72 -8.42
N ASP A 112 14.17 -1.77 -9.31
CA ASP A 112 14.96 -0.58 -9.03
C ASP A 112 14.09 0.67 -9.27
N PRO A 113 13.99 1.59 -8.26
CA PRO A 113 14.44 1.41 -6.88
C PRO A 113 13.65 0.33 -6.14
N LYS A 114 14.27 -0.31 -5.15
CA LYS A 114 13.58 -1.29 -4.27
C LYS A 114 12.44 -0.62 -3.53
N LEU A 115 11.28 -1.29 -3.52
CA LEU A 115 10.03 -0.74 -3.00
C LEU A 115 10.00 -0.71 -1.47
N THR A 116 9.77 0.47 -0.91
CA THR A 116 9.38 0.68 0.48
C THR A 116 7.95 0.19 0.68
N THR A 117 7.71 -0.60 1.71
CA THR A 117 6.44 -1.30 1.90
C THR A 117 6.18 -1.64 3.36
N VAL A 118 4.99 -2.15 3.63
CA VAL A 118 4.62 -2.70 4.94
C VAL A 118 4.67 -4.22 4.87
N HIS A 119 5.46 -4.84 5.76
CA HIS A 119 5.51 -6.28 5.94
C HIS A 119 4.44 -6.76 6.92
N PHE A 120 3.68 -7.78 6.52
CA PHE A 120 2.80 -8.53 7.40
C PHE A 120 3.41 -9.89 7.72
N TYR A 121 3.32 -10.34 8.96
CA TYR A 121 3.87 -11.62 9.42
C TYR A 121 2.99 -12.81 8.96
N TYR A 122 2.86 -13.00 7.65
CA TYR A 122 1.97 -14.01 7.03
C TYR A 122 2.22 -15.43 7.55
N LYS A 123 3.50 -15.81 7.73
CA LYS A 123 3.84 -17.14 8.24
C LYS A 123 3.34 -17.32 9.66
N THR A 124 3.59 -16.38 10.54
CA THR A 124 3.14 -16.41 11.94
C THR A 124 1.62 -16.40 11.99
N SER A 125 0.95 -15.52 11.22
CA SER A 125 -0.51 -15.48 11.10
C SER A 125 -1.10 -16.83 10.69
N GLY A 126 -0.50 -17.48 9.69
CA GLY A 126 -0.94 -18.81 9.23
C GLY A 126 -0.77 -19.91 10.29
N MET A 127 0.35 -19.87 11.02
CA MET A 127 0.60 -20.81 12.12
C MET A 127 -0.40 -20.63 13.26
N GLU A 128 -0.65 -19.38 13.69
CA GLU A 128 -1.64 -19.08 14.73
C GLU A 128 -3.05 -19.50 14.31
N ALA A 129 -3.44 -19.20 13.07
CA ALA A 129 -4.73 -19.60 12.54
C ALA A 129 -4.90 -21.12 12.51
N ALA A 130 -3.87 -21.88 12.12
CA ALA A 130 -3.87 -23.33 12.12
C ALA A 130 -4.01 -23.89 13.56
N THR A 131 -3.26 -23.34 14.51
CA THR A 131 -3.35 -23.73 15.92
C THR A 131 -4.75 -23.48 16.47
N MET A 132 -5.30 -22.27 16.23
CA MET A 132 -6.66 -21.94 16.67
C MET A 132 -7.72 -22.86 16.06
N LEU A 133 -7.58 -23.21 14.78
CA LEU A 133 -8.50 -24.11 14.11
C LEU A 133 -8.42 -25.53 14.71
N THR A 134 -7.21 -26.04 14.94
CA THR A 134 -6.99 -27.36 15.58
C THR A 134 -7.61 -27.39 16.98
N ASP A 135 -7.38 -26.36 17.78
CA ASP A 135 -7.97 -26.24 19.11
C ASP A 135 -9.50 -26.27 19.07
N LEU A 136 -10.13 -25.61 18.09
CA LEU A 136 -11.59 -25.61 17.92
C LEU A 136 -12.13 -26.97 17.49
N ILE A 137 -11.38 -27.73 16.69
CA ILE A 137 -11.79 -29.07 16.23
C ILE A 137 -11.66 -30.08 17.36
N GLU A 138 -10.58 -30.01 18.14
CA GLU A 138 -10.30 -31.01 19.19
C GLU A 138 -11.07 -30.74 20.49
N ASN A 139 -11.47 -29.50 20.73
CA ASN A 139 -12.15 -29.08 21.96
C ASN A 139 -13.57 -28.60 21.68
N ASP A 140 -14.56 -29.40 22.04
CA ASP A 140 -16.01 -29.16 21.86
C ASP A 140 -16.52 -27.84 22.53
N LYS A 141 -15.68 -27.19 23.36
CA LYS A 141 -15.95 -25.93 24.09
C LYS A 141 -14.98 -24.84 23.68
N GLY A 142 -14.54 -24.81 22.43
CA GLY A 142 -13.62 -23.82 21.94
C GLY A 142 -14.14 -22.39 22.10
N ILE A 143 -13.36 -21.54 22.75
CA ILE A 143 -13.68 -20.11 22.91
C ILE A 143 -13.27 -19.38 21.62
N GLN A 144 -14.19 -18.60 21.06
CA GLN A 144 -13.84 -17.70 19.95
C GLN A 144 -12.76 -16.70 20.39
N LYS A 145 -11.71 -16.63 19.58
CA LYS A 145 -10.56 -15.71 19.81
C LYS A 145 -10.32 -14.90 18.54
N GLU A 146 -9.92 -13.66 18.72
CA GLU A 146 -9.38 -12.81 17.66
C GLU A 146 -7.93 -12.50 17.97
N ILE A 147 -7.01 -12.76 17.04
CA ILE A 147 -5.61 -12.39 17.17
C ILE A 147 -5.29 -11.30 16.15
N LYS A 148 -4.89 -10.14 16.63
CA LYS A 148 -4.48 -9.01 15.81
C LYS A 148 -2.95 -8.98 15.71
N MET A 149 -2.44 -9.26 14.52
CA MET A 149 -1.01 -9.21 14.26
C MET A 149 -0.54 -7.79 14.02
N SER A 150 0.66 -7.45 14.49
CA SER A 150 1.34 -6.22 14.13
C SER A 150 1.89 -6.29 12.68
N CYS A 151 2.35 -5.17 12.18
CA CYS A 151 3.07 -5.07 10.91
C CYS A 151 4.35 -4.26 11.12
N GLU A 152 5.25 -4.31 10.14
CA GLU A 152 6.53 -3.63 10.16
C GLU A 152 6.69 -2.78 8.89
N LEU A 153 7.19 -1.54 9.05
CA LEU A 153 7.61 -0.72 7.93
C LEU A 153 8.97 -1.19 7.43
N VAL A 154 9.04 -1.55 6.17
CA VAL A 154 10.29 -1.94 5.50
C VAL A 154 10.71 -0.81 4.57
N GLU A 155 11.59 0.03 5.08
CA GLU A 155 12.15 1.15 4.33
C GLU A 155 13.15 0.66 3.29
N ARG A 156 12.99 1.14 2.04
CA ARG A 156 13.87 0.88 0.91
C ARG A 156 14.07 2.16 0.09
N ALA A 157 14.58 2.02 -1.13
CA ALA A 157 15.02 3.16 -1.94
C ALA A 157 13.89 3.94 -2.64
N SER A 158 12.65 3.51 -2.61
CA SER A 158 11.56 4.18 -3.32
C SER A 158 10.92 5.35 -2.56
N HIS A 159 11.44 5.69 -1.36
CA HIS A 159 11.04 6.87 -0.60
C HIS A 159 12.27 7.62 -0.08
N ARG A 160 12.09 8.86 0.38
CA ARG A 160 13.13 9.75 0.97
C ARG A 160 12.80 10.06 2.42
#